data_9a350d11c62601c7da82ce4fe1176cc2
#
_entry.id   9a350d11c62601c7da82ce4fe1176cc2
#
_cell.length_a   1.000
_cell.length_b   1.000
_cell.length_c   1.000
_cell.angle_alpha   90.00
_cell.angle_beta   90.00
_cell.angle_gamma   90.00
#
_symmetry.space_group_name_H-M   'P 1'
#
loop_
_entity.id
_entity.type
_entity.pdbx_description
1 polymer ?
#
loop_
_entity_poly.entity_id
_entity_poly.type
_entity_poly.pdbx_seq_one_letter_code
_entity_poly.pdbx_strand_id
1 'polypeptide(L)'
;RIRAGWVGSGNFNLSAGGVDVIHPQKRFYAGGANSVRGFAQNQLGSRVLTIDSPELLLSDPTTGVPPCTPEEIMALQCDANSLIDILFGTPRPTGGHMVIEGGLEYRVMLATRFQGAVFADFGRVWNTSELTDSGGLELTPGLGFRYLSPIGPIRIDVGYRFRDSSSLQVVTPQIRPFDPN
;
A
#
# COMPACT_ATOMS: atom_id res chain seq x y z
N ARG A 1 11.76 -17.48 1.24
CA ARG A 1 12.38 -16.20 0.86
C ARG A 1 12.11 -15.19 1.96
N ILE A 2 13.13 -14.38 2.35
CA ILE A 2 13.00 -13.28 3.31
C ILE A 2 13.80 -12.10 2.77
N ARG A 3 13.26 -10.89 2.91
CA ARG A 3 13.92 -9.61 2.64
C ARG A 3 13.64 -8.67 3.81
N ALA A 4 14.68 -8.01 4.31
CA ALA A 4 14.56 -6.93 5.29
C ALA A 4 15.46 -5.77 4.84
N GLY A 5 15.03 -4.54 5.11
CA GLY A 5 15.78 -3.36 4.76
C GLY A 5 15.43 -2.19 5.66
N TRP A 6 16.42 -1.32 5.86
CA TRP A 6 16.28 -0.07 6.58
C TRP A 6 17.07 1.02 5.85
N VAL A 7 16.51 2.21 5.77
CA VAL A 7 17.16 3.41 5.24
C VAL A 7 16.94 4.55 6.22
N GLY A 8 18.03 5.19 6.62
CA GLY A 8 18.02 6.42 7.42
C GLY A 8 18.54 7.59 6.61
N SER A 9 18.04 8.79 6.87
CA SER A 9 18.68 10.00 6.40
C SER A 9 19.88 10.30 7.32
N GLY A 10 21.01 10.67 6.75
CA GLY A 10 22.04 11.34 7.50
C GLY A 10 21.53 12.72 7.95
N ASN A 11 21.74 13.07 9.21
CA ASN A 11 21.36 14.37 9.76
C ASN A 11 21.99 15.52 8.96
N PHE A 12 21.30 16.00 7.93
CA PHE A 12 21.53 17.33 7.40
C PHE A 12 20.68 18.28 8.22
N ASN A 13 21.27 18.82 9.30
CA ASN A 13 20.73 19.95 10.07
C ASN A 13 20.60 21.17 9.15
N LEU A 14 19.51 21.27 8.43
CA LEU A 14 19.06 22.54 7.87
C LEU A 14 17.88 23.01 8.71
N SER A 15 18.19 23.79 9.75
CA SER A 15 17.29 24.66 10.53
C SER A 15 16.07 24.01 11.18
N ALA A 16 16.03 24.05 12.51
CA ALA A 16 14.86 24.07 13.39
C ALA A 16 13.57 23.42 12.82
N GLY A 17 13.37 22.14 13.08
CA GLY A 17 12.16 21.40 12.70
C GLY A 17 12.37 20.37 11.59
N GLY A 18 13.57 19.79 11.50
CA GLY A 18 13.95 18.85 10.43
C GLY A 18 13.04 17.64 10.35
N VAL A 19 12.11 17.67 9.41
CA VAL A 19 11.41 16.48 8.94
C VAL A 19 12.43 15.63 8.19
N ASP A 20 12.63 14.41 8.64
CA ASP A 20 13.51 13.43 8.01
C ASP A 20 12.91 12.98 6.66
N VAL A 21 13.19 13.73 5.60
CA VAL A 21 12.62 13.48 4.27
C VAL A 21 13.59 12.64 3.45
N ILE A 22 13.31 11.36 3.34
CA ILE A 22 14.00 10.46 2.43
C ILE A 22 13.38 10.58 1.03
N HIS A 23 14.22 10.78 0.02
CA HIS A 23 13.78 10.86 -1.36
C HIS A 23 12.99 9.59 -1.77
N PRO A 24 11.83 9.69 -2.45
CA PRO A 24 10.99 8.53 -2.80
C PRO A 24 11.73 7.37 -3.47
N GLN A 25 12.72 7.66 -4.32
CA GLN A 25 13.55 6.63 -4.98
C GLN A 25 14.44 5.82 -4.02
N LYS A 26 14.65 6.31 -2.81
CA LYS A 26 15.45 5.63 -1.78
C LYS A 26 14.60 4.89 -0.76
N ARG A 27 13.28 5.04 -0.83
CA ARG A 27 12.34 4.35 0.05
C ARG A 27 12.13 2.91 -0.39
N PHE A 28 11.69 2.10 0.55
CA PHE A 28 11.29 0.73 0.27
C PHE A 28 9.83 0.67 -0.15
N TYR A 29 9.57 -0.24 -1.09
CA TYR A 29 8.24 -0.59 -1.56
C TYR A 29 8.10 -2.11 -1.54
N ALA A 30 6.90 -2.60 -1.27
CA ALA A 30 6.56 -4.00 -1.30
C ALA A 30 5.14 -4.23 -1.83
N GLY A 31 4.82 -5.49 -2.12
CA GLY A 31 3.59 -5.91 -2.78
C GLY A 31 3.81 -6.28 -4.24
N GLY A 32 2.93 -7.11 -4.77
CA GLY A 32 2.97 -7.63 -6.12
C GLY A 32 3.43 -9.08 -6.23
N ALA A 33 3.40 -9.60 -7.44
CA ALA A 33 3.62 -11.02 -7.75
C ALA A 33 4.97 -11.58 -7.30
N ASN A 34 5.98 -10.72 -7.16
CA ASN A 34 7.35 -11.10 -6.73
C ASN A 34 7.69 -10.60 -5.31
N SER A 35 6.73 -10.10 -4.58
CA SER A 35 6.85 -9.60 -3.22
C SER A 35 5.80 -10.28 -2.34
N VAL A 36 4.84 -9.57 -1.80
CA VAL A 36 3.71 -10.10 -1.05
C VAL A 36 2.53 -10.21 -1.99
N ARG A 37 2.19 -11.44 -2.41
CA ARG A 37 1.07 -11.71 -3.29
C ARG A 37 -0.25 -11.41 -2.57
N GLY A 38 -1.25 -10.92 -3.27
CA GLY A 38 -2.50 -10.39 -2.68
C GLY A 38 -2.54 -8.87 -2.60
N PHE A 39 -1.39 -8.20 -2.72
CA PHE A 39 -1.28 -6.76 -2.92
C PHE A 39 -0.89 -6.44 -4.38
N ALA A 40 -1.41 -5.35 -4.91
CA ALA A 40 -0.94 -4.84 -6.19
C ALA A 40 0.52 -4.35 -6.07
N GLN A 41 1.18 -4.13 -7.20
CA GLN A 41 2.58 -3.72 -7.23
C GLN A 41 2.82 -2.48 -6.37
N ASN A 42 3.75 -2.58 -5.40
CA ASN A 42 4.14 -1.53 -4.45
C ASN A 42 3.02 -1.02 -3.51
N GLN A 43 1.89 -1.72 -3.42
CA GLN A 43 0.72 -1.25 -2.66
C GLN A 43 0.69 -1.75 -1.19
N LEU A 44 1.75 -2.39 -0.72
CA LEU A 44 1.87 -2.75 0.69
C LEU A 44 2.46 -1.57 1.49
N GLY A 45 1.79 -1.16 2.55
CA GLY A 45 2.18 -0.05 3.41
C GLY A 45 1.40 1.24 3.15
N SER A 46 1.93 2.35 3.60
CA SER A 46 1.27 3.65 3.52
C SER A 46 1.02 4.09 2.08
N ARG A 47 -0.18 4.57 1.82
CA ARG A 47 -0.63 5.04 0.51
C ARG A 47 -1.32 6.38 0.65
N VAL A 48 -1.30 7.17 -0.39
CA VAL A 48 -2.06 8.43 -0.46
C VAL A 48 -2.96 8.42 -1.69
N LEU A 49 -4.15 8.93 -1.53
CA LEU A 49 -5.08 9.21 -2.60
C LEU A 49 -5.06 10.73 -2.87
N THR A 50 -4.67 11.11 -4.07
CA THR A 50 -4.70 12.51 -4.47
C THR A 50 -6.02 12.78 -5.16
N ILE A 51 -6.84 13.65 -4.59
CA ILE A 51 -8.16 14.03 -5.11
C ILE A 51 -8.25 15.55 -5.10
N ASP A 52 -8.93 16.10 -6.09
CA ASP A 52 -9.21 17.53 -6.13
C ASP A 52 -10.23 17.88 -5.03
N SER A 53 -10.00 18.98 -4.31
CA SER A 53 -10.83 19.38 -3.18
C SER A 53 -12.33 19.53 -3.53
N PRO A 54 -12.73 20.04 -4.70
CA PRO A 54 -14.14 20.11 -5.08
C PRO A 54 -14.83 18.74 -5.09
N GLU A 55 -14.13 17.67 -5.48
CA GLU A 55 -14.71 16.32 -5.54
C GLU A 55 -14.98 15.75 -4.15
N LEU A 56 -14.14 16.09 -3.17
CA LEU A 56 -14.31 15.65 -1.77
C LEU A 56 -15.46 16.38 -1.05
N LEU A 57 -15.81 17.58 -1.52
CA LEU A 57 -16.88 18.39 -0.94
C LEU A 57 -18.24 18.13 -1.60
N LEU A 58 -18.26 17.40 -2.73
CA LEU A 58 -19.51 16.98 -3.34
C LEU A 58 -20.19 15.97 -2.42
N SER A 59 -21.45 16.25 -2.10
CA SER A 59 -22.27 15.33 -1.32
C SER A 59 -22.42 14.00 -2.08
N ASP A 60 -22.21 12.91 -1.38
CA ASP A 60 -22.54 11.57 -1.88
C ASP A 60 -24.03 11.53 -2.26
N PRO A 61 -24.38 11.16 -3.50
CA PRO A 61 -25.76 11.09 -3.95
C PRO A 61 -26.62 10.13 -3.13
N THR A 62 -26.01 9.20 -2.38
CA THR A 62 -26.72 8.22 -1.55
C THR A 62 -26.98 8.74 -0.14
N THR A 63 -26.03 9.45 0.45
CA THR A 63 -26.09 9.90 1.85
C THR A 63 -26.41 11.38 1.99
N GLY A 64 -26.18 12.18 0.94
CA GLY A 64 -26.34 13.63 0.95
C GLY A 64 -25.29 14.38 1.80
N VAL A 65 -24.29 13.66 2.33
CA VAL A 65 -23.22 14.20 3.18
C VAL A 65 -21.90 14.15 2.42
N PRO A 66 -21.07 15.21 2.46
CA PRO A 66 -19.73 15.13 1.86
C PRO A 66 -18.88 14.08 2.61
N PRO A 67 -18.05 13.34 1.87
CA PRO A 67 -17.23 12.28 2.46
C PRO A 67 -16.23 12.77 3.49
N CYS A 68 -15.74 14.01 3.35
CA CYS A 68 -14.84 14.64 4.32
C CYS A 68 -15.16 16.11 4.47
N THR A 69 -14.98 16.63 5.67
CA THR A 69 -15.07 18.07 5.94
C THR A 69 -13.79 18.80 5.52
N PRO A 70 -13.85 20.10 5.21
CA PRO A 70 -12.67 20.91 4.89
C PRO A 70 -11.60 20.84 6.01
N GLU A 71 -12.04 20.78 7.25
CA GLU A 71 -11.17 20.72 8.44
C GLU A 71 -10.42 19.40 8.52
N GLU A 72 -11.08 18.26 8.25
CA GLU A 72 -10.46 16.93 8.22
C GLU A 72 -9.44 16.82 7.06
N ILE A 73 -9.72 17.42 5.91
CA ILE A 73 -8.80 17.46 4.78
C ILE A 73 -7.55 18.26 5.13
N MET A 74 -7.70 19.42 5.74
CA MET A 74 -6.57 20.27 6.17
C MET A 74 -5.74 19.62 7.27
N ALA A 75 -6.36 18.88 8.18
CA ALA A 75 -5.71 18.15 9.25
C ALA A 75 -5.08 16.81 8.80
N LEU A 76 -5.22 16.42 7.53
CA LEU A 76 -4.83 15.11 6.98
C LEU A 76 -5.49 13.93 7.73
N GLN A 77 -6.70 14.14 8.23
CA GLN A 77 -7.47 13.14 8.98
C GLN A 77 -8.59 12.50 8.15
N CYS A 78 -8.78 12.96 6.92
CA CYS A 78 -9.74 12.35 6.00
C CYS A 78 -9.27 10.95 5.59
N ASP A 79 -10.03 9.92 5.95
CA ASP A 79 -9.75 8.51 5.56
C ASP A 79 -10.51 8.15 4.29
N ALA A 80 -9.78 7.86 3.23
CA ALA A 80 -10.32 7.50 1.93
C ALA A 80 -10.60 5.99 1.76
N ASN A 81 -10.40 5.15 2.78
CA ASN A 81 -10.67 3.71 2.67
C ASN A 81 -12.15 3.42 2.36
N SER A 82 -13.06 4.21 2.94
CA SER A 82 -14.50 4.14 2.66
C SER A 82 -14.90 4.76 1.32
N LEU A 83 -14.00 5.52 0.69
CA LEU A 83 -14.27 6.28 -0.53
C LEU A 83 -13.75 5.59 -1.80
N ILE A 84 -12.96 4.52 -1.68
CA ILE A 84 -12.35 3.83 -2.83
C ILE A 84 -13.41 3.34 -3.81
N ASP A 85 -14.55 2.89 -3.32
CA ASP A 85 -15.66 2.40 -4.16
C ASP A 85 -16.39 3.55 -4.88
N ILE A 86 -16.30 4.77 -4.35
CA ILE A 86 -16.98 5.96 -4.88
C ILE A 86 -16.03 6.77 -5.77
N LEU A 87 -14.75 6.82 -5.38
CA LEU A 87 -13.74 7.60 -6.06
C LEU A 87 -12.83 6.64 -6.85
N PHE A 88 -12.96 6.62 -8.16
CA PHE A 88 -12.16 5.80 -9.10
C PHE A 88 -10.66 6.16 -9.12
N GLY A 89 -10.13 6.68 -8.02
CA GLY A 89 -8.72 7.05 -7.87
C GLY A 89 -7.83 5.84 -7.57
N THR A 90 -6.66 5.77 -8.21
CA THR A 90 -5.65 4.78 -7.89
C THR A 90 -4.74 5.32 -6.78
N PRO A 91 -4.73 4.72 -5.58
CA PRO A 91 -3.84 5.14 -4.50
C PRO A 91 -2.38 5.07 -4.91
N ARG A 92 -1.61 6.10 -4.56
CA ARG A 92 -0.17 6.16 -4.83
C ARG A 92 0.60 5.69 -3.60
N PRO A 93 1.47 4.68 -3.73
CA PRO A 93 2.30 4.23 -2.63
C PRO A 93 3.31 5.31 -2.25
N THR A 94 3.43 5.59 -0.97
CA THR A 94 4.43 6.55 -0.45
C THR A 94 5.76 5.88 -0.15
N GLY A 95 5.77 4.54 -0.05
CA GLY A 95 6.92 3.77 0.41
C GLY A 95 7.21 4.01 1.89
N GLY A 96 8.22 3.33 2.41
CA GLY A 96 8.64 3.44 3.81
C GLY A 96 10.15 3.42 3.97
N HIS A 97 10.59 3.77 5.18
CA HIS A 97 11.99 3.74 5.58
C HIS A 97 12.45 2.33 5.96
N MET A 98 11.51 1.48 6.31
CA MET A 98 11.76 0.11 6.73
C MET A 98 10.87 -0.85 5.97
N VAL A 99 11.40 -2.03 5.68
CA VAL A 99 10.67 -3.13 5.06
C VAL A 99 11.07 -4.44 5.69
N ILE A 100 10.08 -5.28 5.93
CA ILE A 100 10.27 -6.71 6.15
C ILE A 100 9.26 -7.44 5.29
N GLU A 101 9.70 -8.43 4.55
CA GLU A 101 8.81 -9.31 3.79
C GLU A 101 9.40 -10.70 3.69
N GLY A 102 8.53 -11.67 3.54
CA GLY A 102 8.94 -13.04 3.32
C GLY A 102 7.79 -13.89 2.80
N GLY A 103 8.12 -15.11 2.43
CA GLY A 103 7.12 -16.05 1.97
C GLY A 103 7.65 -17.47 1.96
N LEU A 104 6.74 -18.38 2.24
CA LEU A 104 6.91 -19.82 2.11
C LEU A 104 6.02 -20.31 0.98
N GLU A 105 6.53 -21.24 0.20
CA GLU A 105 5.79 -21.85 -0.90
C GLU A 105 6.11 -23.32 -0.98
N TYR A 106 5.09 -24.14 -0.97
CA TYR A 106 5.17 -25.57 -1.20
C TYR A 106 4.58 -25.93 -2.55
N ARG A 107 5.32 -26.64 -3.39
CA ARG A 107 4.91 -27.03 -4.74
C ARG A 107 4.76 -28.53 -4.84
N VAL A 108 3.71 -28.94 -5.56
CA VAL A 108 3.40 -30.34 -5.83
C VAL A 108 3.24 -30.54 -7.33
N MET A 109 3.87 -31.56 -7.88
CA MET A 109 3.62 -32.01 -9.26
C MET A 109 2.27 -32.71 -9.29
N LEU A 110 1.31 -32.16 -10.03
CA LEU A 110 0.00 -32.75 -10.24
C LEU A 110 -0.02 -33.68 -11.47
N ALA A 111 0.76 -33.31 -12.49
CA ALA A 111 0.97 -34.09 -13.71
C ALA A 111 2.28 -33.64 -14.37
N THR A 112 2.69 -34.32 -15.45
CA THR A 112 3.98 -34.07 -16.13
C THR A 112 4.27 -32.61 -16.46
N ARG A 113 3.20 -31.80 -16.70
CA ARG A 113 3.32 -30.38 -17.08
C ARG A 113 2.60 -29.42 -16.14
N PHE A 114 1.98 -29.96 -15.10
CA PHE A 114 1.16 -29.17 -14.18
C PHE A 114 1.68 -29.26 -12.76
N GLN A 115 1.81 -28.09 -12.12
CA GLN A 115 2.19 -27.99 -10.71
C GLN A 115 1.15 -27.16 -9.96
N GLY A 116 0.76 -27.65 -8.79
CA GLY A 116 0.05 -26.88 -7.79
C GLY A 116 1.03 -26.26 -6.79
N ALA A 117 0.66 -25.13 -6.22
CA ALA A 117 1.41 -24.52 -5.13
C ALA A 117 0.47 -24.01 -4.05
N VAL A 118 0.90 -24.14 -2.81
CA VAL A 118 0.30 -23.46 -1.66
C VAL A 118 1.35 -22.52 -1.12
N PHE A 119 0.96 -21.29 -0.81
CA PHE A 119 1.91 -20.31 -0.30
C PHE A 119 1.33 -19.47 0.83
N ALA A 120 2.22 -18.90 1.63
CA ALA A 120 1.91 -17.88 2.60
C ALA A 120 3.00 -16.81 2.52
N ASP A 121 2.63 -15.61 2.10
CA ASP A 121 3.51 -14.46 2.07
C ASP A 121 3.17 -13.53 3.24
N PHE A 122 4.18 -12.85 3.76
CA PHE A 122 4.01 -11.84 4.79
C PHE A 122 4.88 -10.62 4.48
N GLY A 123 4.46 -9.47 4.95
CA GLY A 123 5.25 -8.26 4.81
C GLY A 123 4.69 -7.06 5.54
N ARG A 124 5.57 -6.08 5.72
CA ARG A 124 5.24 -4.76 6.24
C ARG A 124 6.21 -3.74 5.68
N VAL A 125 5.70 -2.56 5.35
CA VAL A 125 6.48 -1.37 5.01
C VAL A 125 6.01 -0.24 5.91
N TRP A 126 6.93 0.45 6.59
CA TRP A 126 6.58 1.52 7.53
C TRP A 126 7.66 2.59 7.63
N ASN A 127 7.31 3.75 8.19
CA ASN A 127 8.24 4.84 8.48
C ASN A 127 8.78 4.75 9.91
N THR A 128 9.94 5.31 10.16
CA THR A 128 10.58 5.29 11.49
C THR A 128 9.73 6.01 12.54
N SER A 129 8.98 7.04 12.12
CA SER A 129 8.05 7.79 12.98
C SER A 129 6.80 6.96 13.37
N GLU A 130 6.51 5.90 12.64
CA GLU A 130 5.32 5.06 12.82
C GLU A 130 5.62 3.76 13.59
N LEU A 131 6.75 3.70 14.33
CA LEU A 131 7.07 2.51 15.15
C LEU A 131 5.99 2.21 16.20
N THR A 132 5.21 3.21 16.56
CA THR A 132 4.10 3.13 17.53
C THR A 132 2.75 2.89 16.83
N ASP A 133 2.70 3.00 15.50
CA ASP A 133 1.46 2.77 14.77
C ASP A 133 1.16 1.27 14.69
N SER A 134 -0.07 0.94 15.05
CA SER A 134 -0.60 -0.42 15.21
C SER A 134 -0.73 -1.22 13.91
N GLY A 135 -0.16 -0.74 12.81
CA GLY A 135 -0.12 -1.44 11.54
C GLY A 135 0.59 -2.80 11.69
N GLY A 136 -0.18 -3.88 11.63
CA GLY A 136 0.32 -5.24 11.78
C GLY A 136 1.17 -5.71 10.61
N LEU A 137 1.81 -6.87 10.81
CA LEU A 137 2.38 -7.65 9.72
C LEU A 137 1.23 -8.20 8.86
N GLU A 138 1.20 -7.84 7.59
CA GLU A 138 0.21 -8.38 6.65
C GLU A 138 0.58 -9.81 6.27
N LEU A 139 -0.41 -10.71 6.31
CA LEU A 139 -0.27 -12.10 5.95
C LEU A 139 -1.24 -12.43 4.80
N THR A 140 -0.71 -13.04 3.74
CA THR A 140 -1.47 -13.42 2.55
C THR A 140 -1.23 -14.88 2.20
N PRO A 141 -2.07 -15.80 2.68
CA PRO A 141 -2.09 -17.17 2.16
C PRO A 141 -2.68 -17.20 0.76
N GLY A 142 -2.28 -18.21 -0.01
CA GLY A 142 -2.80 -18.35 -1.36
C GLY A 142 -2.49 -19.68 -2.02
N LEU A 143 -3.06 -19.83 -3.21
CA LEU A 143 -2.91 -20.98 -4.06
C LEU A 143 -2.28 -20.55 -5.40
N GLY A 144 -1.43 -21.39 -5.95
CA GLY A 144 -0.79 -21.17 -7.23
C GLY A 144 -0.98 -22.36 -8.16
N PHE A 145 -1.09 -22.06 -9.42
CA PHE A 145 -1.10 -23.05 -10.50
C PHE A 145 -0.02 -22.69 -11.53
N ARG A 146 0.69 -23.69 -11.99
CA ARG A 146 1.76 -23.53 -12.97
C ARG A 146 1.62 -24.56 -14.08
N TYR A 147 1.72 -24.07 -15.30
CA TYR A 147 1.77 -24.90 -16.49
C TYR A 147 3.15 -24.77 -17.16
N LEU A 148 3.85 -25.88 -17.28
CA LEU A 148 5.16 -25.96 -17.93
C LEU A 148 4.95 -26.10 -19.46
N SER A 149 4.83 -24.96 -20.15
CA SER A 149 4.71 -24.94 -21.60
C SER A 149 6.08 -25.05 -22.29
N PRO A 150 6.13 -25.47 -23.56
CA PRO A 150 7.40 -25.52 -24.33
C PRO A 150 8.11 -24.18 -24.49
N ILE A 151 7.37 -23.08 -24.39
CA ILE A 151 7.89 -21.70 -24.52
C ILE A 151 8.19 -21.04 -23.17
N GLY A 152 7.88 -21.71 -22.05
CA GLY A 152 8.13 -21.23 -20.70
C GLY A 152 7.00 -21.51 -19.72
N PRO A 153 7.23 -21.34 -18.43
CA PRO A 153 6.22 -21.60 -17.40
C PRO A 153 5.17 -20.48 -17.36
N ILE A 154 3.89 -20.85 -17.46
CA ILE A 154 2.75 -19.97 -17.17
C ILE A 154 2.40 -20.13 -15.69
N ARG A 155 2.27 -19.01 -14.97
CA ARG A 155 2.00 -18.98 -13.55
C ARG A 155 0.75 -18.16 -13.24
N ILE A 156 -0.14 -18.73 -12.46
CA ILE A 156 -1.32 -18.06 -11.92
C ILE A 156 -1.32 -18.26 -10.41
N ASP A 157 -1.27 -17.18 -9.64
CA ASP A 157 -1.33 -17.22 -8.19
C ASP A 157 -2.52 -16.37 -7.72
N VAL A 158 -3.27 -16.92 -6.75
CA VAL A 158 -4.37 -16.22 -6.08
C VAL A 158 -4.03 -16.12 -4.61
N GLY A 159 -3.79 -14.91 -4.13
CA GLY A 159 -3.56 -14.61 -2.71
C GLY A 159 -4.81 -14.02 -2.07
N TYR A 160 -5.10 -14.44 -0.85
CA TYR A 160 -6.20 -13.91 -0.05
C TYR A 160 -5.66 -12.95 1.00
N ARG A 161 -6.25 -11.75 1.07
CA ARG A 161 -5.90 -10.72 2.04
C ARG A 161 -7.00 -10.65 3.11
N PHE A 162 -6.63 -10.90 4.37
CA PHE A 162 -7.60 -10.92 5.49
C PHE A 162 -8.07 -9.53 5.89
N ARG A 163 -7.17 -8.54 5.87
CA ARG A 163 -7.47 -7.16 6.27
C ARG A 163 -6.54 -6.21 5.50
N ASP A 164 -7.05 -5.05 5.18
CA ASP A 164 -6.22 -3.91 4.78
C ASP A 164 -6.05 -3.03 6.02
N SER A 165 -4.91 -3.14 6.69
CA SER A 165 -4.59 -2.35 7.88
C SER A 165 -3.89 -1.04 7.57
N SER A 166 -3.59 -0.78 6.29
CA SER A 166 -2.95 0.46 5.88
C SER A 166 -3.98 1.58 5.77
N SER A 167 -3.75 2.67 6.52
CA SER A 167 -4.53 3.89 6.36
C SER A 167 -4.30 4.49 4.98
N LEU A 168 -5.37 4.91 4.33
CA LEU A 168 -5.33 5.61 3.07
C LEU A 168 -5.61 7.09 3.31
N GLN A 169 -4.55 7.89 3.34
CA GLN A 169 -4.66 9.33 3.53
C GLN A 169 -5.08 10.03 2.24
N VAL A 170 -6.00 10.98 2.35
CA VAL A 170 -6.35 11.88 1.24
C VAL A 170 -5.42 13.07 1.27
N VAL A 171 -4.84 13.38 0.12
CA VAL A 171 -4.03 14.59 -0.09
C VAL A 171 -4.61 15.37 -1.24
N THR A 172 -4.81 16.68 -1.05
CA THR A 172 -5.21 17.57 -2.11
C THR A 172 -4.00 18.30 -2.72
N PRO A 173 -3.97 18.54 -4.04
CA PRO A 173 -2.88 19.27 -4.69
C PRO A 173 -2.86 20.76 -4.35
N GLN A 174 -3.86 21.27 -3.64
CA GLN A 174 -3.95 22.68 -3.26
C GLN A 174 -3.04 22.98 -2.07
N ILE A 175 -1.99 23.75 -2.31
CA ILE A 175 -1.03 24.21 -1.28
C ILE A 175 -1.61 25.39 -0.47
N ARG A 176 -2.73 25.96 -0.88
CA ARG A 176 -3.38 27.09 -0.20
C ARG A 176 -4.44 26.60 0.76
N PRO A 177 -4.68 27.32 1.89
CA PRO A 177 -5.83 27.08 2.70
C PRO A 177 -7.10 27.05 1.82
N PHE A 178 -7.92 26.05 2.03
CA PHE A 178 -9.18 25.95 1.30
C PHE A 178 -10.05 27.18 1.64
N ASP A 179 -10.44 27.96 0.62
CA ASP A 179 -11.43 29.04 0.75
C ASP A 179 -12.77 28.49 0.24
N PRO A 180 -13.76 28.31 1.12
CA PRO A 180 -15.06 27.74 0.76
C PRO A 180 -15.98 28.71 0.00
N ASN A 181 -15.55 29.95 -0.28
CA ASN A 181 -16.36 30.95 -0.99
C ASN A 181 -16.12 30.97 -2.49
#